data_8feac8b467705d7df8c68cd194c1c94f
#
_entry.id   8feac8b467705d7df8c68cd194c1c94f
#
_cell.length_a   1.000
_cell.length_b   1.000
_cell.length_c   1.000
_cell.angle_alpha   90.00
_cell.angle_beta   90.00
_cell.angle_gamma   90.00
#
_symmetry.space_group_name_H-M   'P 1'
#
loop_
_entity.id
_entity.type
_entity.pdbx_description
1 polymer ?
#
loop_
_entity_poly.entity_id
_entity_poly.type
_entity_poly.pdbx_seq_one_letter_code
_entity_poly.pdbx_strand_id
1 'polypeptide(L)'
;MEHKCPLCGAPIPENAAFCPHCAKDIHPRKQAKTANPLLKKLLVGLLILAAAAAVGGAVWYFNRPYEPQEFDALGEVYYESGEKTYQLLVAWPDDRCAPAPDIYQQGSPDEQYRWPSRWYVNDAATGADAWAEFEPLVEQVTVEVVPDENAADPLTPGEPRHDEDYSPDAAMICPLDFTGNSGESQIVWTVQMKNGDVIRVRQNIHVTAIITHEYHWEDTPMDTVEDLQALLDQTAKDIAPSDLVYIYLPPVTYEGDLTLSRSYEFYGCTDQGADRTTLKGSITMNGSASFYCINYFYDMDFVGDGTDIGIIAPTKAWAIGCSFTGYKTGFQSQGEAWINVTECTFMENEVGLHFNATGQSASDSRYHDNQFVNNGTAVLMENVPTDITLDFAGTVFSGNDTDVDNQCDHPIDLSNAILDPEG
;
A
#
# COMPACT_ATOMS: atom_id res chain seq x y z
N MET A 1 -18.64 95.27 43.24
CA MET A 1 -18.89 95.09 44.68
C MET A 1 -17.63 94.54 45.31
N GLU A 2 -17.12 95.22 46.37
CA GLU A 2 -15.95 94.72 47.09
C GLU A 2 -16.35 93.52 47.92
N HIS A 3 -15.77 92.35 47.61
CA HIS A 3 -15.99 91.22 48.48
C HIS A 3 -15.18 91.33 49.76
N LYS A 4 -15.80 91.12 50.88
CA LYS A 4 -15.18 91.18 52.22
C LYS A 4 -15.08 89.80 52.83
N CYS A 5 -13.98 89.51 53.48
CA CYS A 5 -13.76 88.25 54.20
C CYS A 5 -14.84 88.08 55.27
N PRO A 6 -15.62 86.94 55.27
CA PRO A 6 -16.67 86.73 56.25
C PRO A 6 -16.20 86.56 57.69
N LEU A 7 -14.85 86.40 57.90
CA LEU A 7 -14.30 86.11 59.23
C LEU A 7 -13.63 87.40 59.87
N CYS A 8 -13.08 88.30 59.06
CA CYS A 8 -12.43 89.50 59.60
C CYS A 8 -12.83 90.81 58.93
N GLY A 9 -13.73 90.78 57.91
CA GLY A 9 -14.22 91.96 57.23
C GLY A 9 -13.28 92.66 56.26
N ALA A 10 -12.04 92.19 56.08
CA ALA A 10 -11.07 92.78 55.16
C ALA A 10 -11.45 92.55 53.72
N PRO A 11 -11.16 93.46 52.77
CA PRO A 11 -11.42 93.25 51.36
C PRO A 11 -10.58 92.09 50.77
N ILE A 12 -11.22 91.26 50.01
CA ILE A 12 -10.60 90.04 49.39
C ILE A 12 -10.95 89.99 47.90
N PRO A 13 -10.09 89.40 47.03
CA PRO A 13 -10.42 89.12 45.62
C PRO A 13 -11.62 88.20 45.53
N GLU A 14 -12.40 88.31 44.48
CA GLU A 14 -13.66 87.58 44.26
C GLU A 14 -13.51 86.07 44.32
N ASN A 15 -12.35 85.52 44.07
CA ASN A 15 -12.09 84.04 44.03
C ASN A 15 -11.01 83.62 45.03
N ALA A 16 -10.82 84.39 46.12
CA ALA A 16 -9.79 84.07 47.11
C ALA A 16 -10.14 82.81 47.91
N ALA A 17 -9.33 81.76 47.85
CA ALA A 17 -9.48 80.52 48.62
C ALA A 17 -9.15 80.73 50.14
N PHE A 18 -8.33 81.72 50.45
CA PHE A 18 -7.99 82.08 51.84
C PHE A 18 -7.90 83.60 51.96
N CYS A 19 -8.06 84.12 53.15
CA CYS A 19 -7.96 85.55 53.42
C CYS A 19 -6.48 85.90 53.75
N PRO A 20 -5.84 86.77 52.95
CA PRO A 20 -4.45 87.12 53.20
C PRO A 20 -4.25 87.98 54.51
N HIS A 21 -5.34 88.55 55.05
CA HIS A 21 -5.34 89.35 56.21
C HIS A 21 -5.44 88.58 57.53
N CYS A 22 -6.20 87.49 57.57
CA CYS A 22 -6.38 86.62 58.72
C CYS A 22 -5.86 85.23 58.55
N ALA A 23 -5.35 84.89 57.38
CA ALA A 23 -4.78 83.61 57.01
C ALA A 23 -5.72 82.39 57.20
N LYS A 24 -7.02 82.64 57.16
CA LYS A 24 -8.03 81.52 57.26
C LYS A 24 -8.65 81.21 55.93
N ASP A 25 -8.92 79.88 55.73
CA ASP A 25 -9.62 79.43 54.56
C ASP A 25 -11.06 79.97 54.52
N ILE A 26 -11.44 80.54 53.38
CA ILE A 26 -12.74 81.14 53.17
C ILE A 26 -13.82 80.11 52.81
N HIS A 27 -13.37 79.00 52.25
CA HIS A 27 -14.26 77.87 51.96
C HIS A 27 -13.97 76.71 52.94
N PRO A 28 -14.89 76.37 53.83
CA PRO A 28 -14.72 75.24 54.73
C PRO A 28 -14.60 73.96 53.87
N ARG A 29 -13.48 73.25 54.00
CA ARG A 29 -13.29 71.94 53.40
C ARG A 29 -14.48 71.12 53.85
N LYS A 30 -15.28 70.57 52.86
CA LYS A 30 -16.27 69.55 53.16
C LYS A 30 -15.53 68.37 53.82
N GLN A 31 -15.76 68.16 55.08
CA GLN A 31 -15.30 66.98 55.79
C GLN A 31 -15.76 65.75 55.05
N ALA A 32 -14.82 64.96 54.57
CA ALA A 32 -15.17 63.68 53.98
C ALA A 32 -15.96 62.86 55.01
N LYS A 33 -17.19 62.50 54.69
CA LYS A 33 -18.01 61.67 55.56
C LYS A 33 -17.18 60.40 55.84
N THR A 34 -16.80 60.16 57.05
CA THR A 34 -16.15 58.93 57.49
C THR A 34 -17.09 57.78 57.15
N ALA A 35 -16.66 56.90 56.22
CA ALA A 35 -17.45 55.79 55.85
C ALA A 35 -17.80 54.94 57.07
N ASN A 36 -19.07 54.61 57.17
CA ASN A 36 -19.63 53.84 58.26
C ASN A 36 -18.76 52.63 58.56
N PRO A 37 -18.20 52.42 59.76
CA PRO A 37 -17.28 51.34 60.08
C PRO A 37 -17.93 49.98 59.88
N LEU A 38 -19.24 49.87 59.91
CA LEU A 38 -20.02 48.68 59.57
C LEU A 38 -19.95 48.37 58.07
N LEU A 39 -19.99 49.40 57.20
CA LEU A 39 -19.93 49.24 55.75
C LEU A 39 -18.53 48.79 55.29
N LYS A 40 -17.45 49.30 55.95
CA LYS A 40 -16.08 48.84 55.73
C LYS A 40 -15.89 47.38 56.12
N LYS A 41 -16.44 46.94 57.24
CA LYS A 41 -16.36 45.54 57.70
C LYS A 41 -17.18 44.62 56.78
N LEU A 42 -18.31 45.05 56.25
CA LEU A 42 -19.10 44.30 55.26
C LEU A 42 -18.35 44.19 53.93
N LEU A 43 -17.74 45.25 53.43
CA LEU A 43 -16.93 45.23 52.21
C LEU A 43 -15.69 44.34 52.35
N VAL A 44 -14.99 44.38 53.45
CA VAL A 44 -13.85 43.48 53.73
C VAL A 44 -14.33 42.02 53.82
N GLY A 45 -15.44 41.77 54.49
CA GLY A 45 -16.05 40.42 54.55
C GLY A 45 -16.43 39.87 53.17
N LEU A 46 -17.02 40.70 52.30
CA LEU A 46 -17.36 40.32 50.92
C LEU A 46 -16.09 40.05 50.08
N LEU A 47 -15.04 40.85 50.25
CA LEU A 47 -13.76 40.60 49.54
C LEU A 47 -13.07 39.31 49.99
N ILE A 48 -13.13 39.01 51.31
CA ILE A 48 -12.59 37.73 51.81
C ILE A 48 -13.42 36.54 51.27
N LEU A 49 -14.73 36.64 51.24
CA LEU A 49 -15.59 35.61 50.66
C LEU A 49 -15.38 35.44 49.16
N ALA A 50 -15.19 36.50 48.40
CA ALA A 50 -14.87 36.47 46.99
C ALA A 50 -13.50 35.84 46.73
N ALA A 51 -12.49 36.17 47.52
CA ALA A 51 -11.18 35.56 47.46
C ALA A 51 -11.19 34.07 47.82
N ALA A 52 -11.94 33.68 48.86
CA ALA A 52 -12.12 32.29 49.23
C ALA A 52 -12.84 31.48 48.16
N ALA A 53 -13.87 32.08 47.53
CA ALA A 53 -14.60 31.44 46.40
C ALA A 53 -13.70 31.29 45.16
N ALA A 54 -12.86 32.28 44.87
CA ALA A 54 -11.88 32.23 43.78
C ALA A 54 -10.81 31.15 44.02
N VAL A 55 -10.28 31.08 45.25
CA VAL A 55 -9.31 30.02 45.61
C VAL A 55 -9.98 28.66 45.60
N GLY A 56 -11.17 28.51 46.16
CA GLY A 56 -11.94 27.26 46.14
C GLY A 56 -12.30 26.81 44.73
N GLY A 57 -12.68 27.75 43.87
CA GLY A 57 -12.93 27.52 42.47
C GLY A 57 -11.68 27.09 41.70
N ALA A 58 -10.55 27.77 41.96
CA ALA A 58 -9.27 27.37 41.36
C ALA A 58 -8.81 25.99 41.84
N VAL A 59 -8.88 25.72 43.16
CA VAL A 59 -8.56 24.38 43.70
C VAL A 59 -9.46 23.31 43.13
N TRP A 60 -10.77 23.56 42.98
CA TRP A 60 -11.69 22.64 42.38
C TRP A 60 -11.39 22.41 40.87
N TYR A 61 -11.06 23.49 40.14
CA TYR A 61 -10.73 23.42 38.72
C TYR A 61 -9.43 22.61 38.48
N PHE A 62 -8.39 22.85 39.27
CA PHE A 62 -7.11 22.15 39.13
C PHE A 62 -7.14 20.70 39.71
N ASN A 63 -8.09 20.36 40.55
CA ASN A 63 -8.28 19.02 41.09
C ASN A 63 -9.47 18.28 40.46
N ARG A 64 -10.01 18.80 39.37
CA ARG A 64 -11.01 18.00 38.61
C ARG A 64 -10.38 16.69 38.20
N PRO A 65 -11.03 15.54 38.45
CA PRO A 65 -10.58 14.29 37.88
C PRO A 65 -10.57 14.43 36.35
N TYR A 66 -9.55 13.92 35.72
CA TYR A 66 -9.47 13.84 34.27
C TYR A 66 -10.66 13.04 33.76
N GLU A 67 -11.38 13.53 32.79
CA GLU A 67 -12.46 12.81 32.12
C GLU A 67 -11.88 12.19 30.83
N PRO A 68 -11.79 10.85 30.75
CA PRO A 68 -11.27 10.18 29.56
C PRO A 68 -12.02 10.58 28.30
N GLN A 69 -11.30 10.68 27.20
CA GLN A 69 -11.80 11.06 25.89
C GLN A 69 -11.72 9.89 24.93
N GLU A 70 -12.63 9.84 23.98
CA GLU A 70 -12.61 8.90 22.88
C GLU A 70 -12.32 9.62 21.58
N PHE A 71 -11.35 9.09 20.83
CA PHE A 71 -10.97 9.54 19.50
C PHE A 71 -11.25 8.39 18.54
N ASP A 72 -11.93 8.67 17.43
CA ASP A 72 -12.30 7.65 16.46
C ASP A 72 -12.31 8.28 15.07
N ALA A 73 -11.42 7.83 14.19
CA ALA A 73 -11.35 8.32 12.83
C ALA A 73 -10.84 7.28 11.83
N LEU A 74 -11.17 7.51 10.56
CA LEU A 74 -10.68 6.74 9.44
C LEU A 74 -9.30 7.28 9.03
N GLY A 75 -8.32 6.40 8.94
CA GLY A 75 -6.98 6.68 8.44
C GLY A 75 -6.04 7.25 9.50
N GLU A 76 -6.38 8.35 10.14
CA GLU A 76 -5.50 9.01 11.11
C GLU A 76 -6.24 9.71 12.25
N VAL A 77 -5.58 9.80 13.39
CA VAL A 77 -6.02 10.55 14.58
C VAL A 77 -4.87 11.41 15.08
N TYR A 78 -5.18 12.64 15.49
CA TYR A 78 -4.26 13.53 16.19
C TYR A 78 -4.56 13.50 17.69
N TYR A 79 -3.55 13.16 18.50
CA TYR A 79 -3.67 13.05 19.93
C TYR A 79 -2.71 14.01 20.64
N GLU A 80 -3.23 14.81 21.55
CA GLU A 80 -2.44 15.78 22.33
C GLU A 80 -2.07 15.20 23.69
N SER A 81 -0.79 15.24 24.04
CA SER A 81 -0.29 14.90 25.37
C SER A 81 0.77 15.89 25.82
N GLY A 82 0.44 16.72 26.81
CA GLY A 82 1.27 17.81 27.25
C GLY A 82 1.43 18.90 26.19
N GLU A 83 2.66 19.17 25.77
CA GLU A 83 2.97 20.15 24.71
C GLU A 83 3.14 19.51 23.33
N LYS A 84 2.97 18.19 23.22
CA LYS A 84 3.14 17.43 21.97
C LYS A 84 1.82 16.99 21.39
N THR A 85 1.77 17.00 20.05
CA THR A 85 0.70 16.40 19.27
C THR A 85 1.29 15.24 18.50
N TYR A 86 0.71 14.08 18.67
CA TYR A 86 1.05 12.84 17.96
C TYR A 86 0.05 12.58 16.84
N GLN A 87 0.55 12.22 15.67
CA GLN A 87 -0.25 11.70 14.57
C GLN A 87 -0.19 10.16 14.63
N LEU A 88 -1.33 9.54 14.87
CA LEU A 88 -1.49 8.11 14.83
C LEU A 88 -2.16 7.75 13.51
N LEU A 89 -1.53 6.91 12.71
CA LEU A 89 -2.07 6.54 11.40
C LEU A 89 -1.90 5.05 11.14
N VAL A 90 -2.83 4.50 10.37
CA VAL A 90 -2.74 3.15 9.83
C VAL A 90 -2.40 3.23 8.35
N ALA A 91 -1.51 2.37 7.89
CA ALA A 91 -1.13 2.30 6.50
C ALA A 91 -0.91 0.85 6.08
N TRP A 92 -1.08 0.62 4.79
CA TRP A 92 -0.70 -0.63 4.14
C TRP A 92 0.78 -0.60 3.78
N PRO A 93 1.46 -1.77 3.68
CA PRO A 93 2.91 -1.83 3.48
C PRO A 93 3.45 -0.98 2.34
N ASP A 94 2.76 -0.93 1.22
CA ASP A 94 3.22 -0.24 0.02
C ASP A 94 2.64 1.16 -0.14
N ASP A 95 1.65 1.50 0.67
CA ASP A 95 0.99 2.80 0.63
C ASP A 95 1.25 3.56 1.93
N ARG A 96 2.26 4.39 1.93
CA ARG A 96 2.65 5.21 3.07
C ARG A 96 1.68 6.35 3.34
N CYS A 97 0.62 6.43 2.59
CA CYS A 97 -0.40 7.46 2.68
C CYS A 97 -1.70 6.86 3.24
N ALA A 98 -1.92 6.98 4.51
CA ALA A 98 -3.25 6.84 5.06
C ALA A 98 -4.14 8.03 4.60
N PRO A 99 -5.44 7.84 4.43
CA PRO A 99 -6.16 6.60 4.47
C PRO A 99 -6.19 5.95 3.09
N ALA A 100 -5.71 4.74 2.96
CA ALA A 100 -6.01 3.96 1.76
C ALA A 100 -7.47 3.52 1.85
N PRO A 101 -8.36 4.02 1.00
CA PRO A 101 -9.78 3.72 1.14
C PRO A 101 -10.11 2.25 0.85
N ASP A 102 -9.35 1.62 -0.07
CA ASP A 102 -9.59 0.25 -0.50
C ASP A 102 -8.27 -0.48 -0.70
N ILE A 103 -8.05 -1.53 0.07
CA ILE A 103 -6.91 -2.41 -0.07
C ILE A 103 -7.41 -3.73 -0.64
N TYR A 104 -6.91 -4.07 -1.82
CA TYR A 104 -7.14 -5.37 -2.43
C TYR A 104 -6.10 -6.34 -1.93
N GLN A 105 -6.53 -7.39 -1.26
CA GLN A 105 -5.68 -8.50 -0.91
C GLN A 105 -6.16 -9.77 -1.57
N GLN A 106 -5.19 -10.48 -2.15
CA GLN A 106 -5.36 -11.77 -2.76
C GLN A 106 -4.76 -12.81 -1.81
N GLY A 107 -5.50 -13.86 -1.51
CA GLY A 107 -5.00 -14.95 -0.72
C GLY A 107 -5.86 -16.20 -0.86
N SER A 108 -5.22 -17.34 -1.09
CA SER A 108 -5.81 -18.64 -0.87
C SER A 108 -5.70 -18.97 0.61
N PRO A 109 -6.67 -19.70 1.22
CA PRO A 109 -6.57 -20.19 2.60
C PRO A 109 -5.30 -21.00 2.86
N ASP A 110 -4.75 -21.63 1.82
CA ASP A 110 -3.55 -22.47 1.90
C ASP A 110 -2.25 -21.68 1.71
N GLU A 111 -2.30 -20.46 1.19
CA GLU A 111 -1.14 -19.59 1.05
C GLU A 111 -0.97 -18.72 2.29
N GLN A 112 0.14 -18.92 3.01
CA GLN A 112 0.50 -18.16 4.20
C GLN A 112 0.96 -16.73 3.86
N TYR A 113 0.27 -16.02 3.01
CA TYR A 113 0.50 -14.61 2.82
C TYR A 113 -0.06 -13.83 4.00
N ARG A 114 0.76 -13.68 5.01
CA ARG A 114 0.47 -12.83 6.16
C ARG A 114 0.86 -11.40 5.81
N TRP A 115 -0.12 -10.63 5.39
CA TRP A 115 0.08 -9.19 5.22
C TRP A 115 -0.23 -8.50 6.55
N PRO A 116 0.73 -7.83 7.19
CA PRO A 116 0.42 -7.13 8.43
C PRO A 116 -0.24 -5.78 8.13
N SER A 117 -1.30 -5.46 8.87
CA SER A 117 -1.68 -4.08 9.07
C SER A 117 -0.60 -3.38 9.90
N ARG A 118 -0.28 -2.15 9.57
CA ARG A 118 0.76 -1.36 10.25
C ARG A 118 0.15 -0.12 10.88
N TRP A 119 0.60 0.16 12.08
CA TRP A 119 0.25 1.36 12.81
C TRP A 119 1.50 2.19 13.08
N TYR A 120 1.41 3.48 12.83
CA TYR A 120 2.51 4.43 12.98
C TYR A 120 2.15 5.51 13.98
N VAL A 121 3.15 6.00 14.68
CA VAL A 121 3.05 7.16 15.57
C VAL A 121 4.12 8.16 15.19
N ASN A 122 3.71 9.31 14.70
CA ASN A 122 4.60 10.38 14.30
C ASN A 122 4.42 11.62 15.19
N ASP A 123 5.46 12.42 15.32
CA ASP A 123 5.35 13.79 15.79
C ASP A 123 4.64 14.61 14.72
N ALA A 124 3.48 15.18 15.05
CA ALA A 124 2.64 15.89 14.08
C ALA A 124 3.30 17.15 13.49
N ALA A 125 4.28 17.73 14.18
CA ALA A 125 4.95 18.93 13.72
C ALA A 125 6.10 18.64 12.75
N THR A 126 6.78 17.50 12.91
CA THR A 126 7.97 17.12 12.15
C THR A 126 7.76 15.96 11.19
N GLY A 127 6.72 15.15 11.41
CA GLY A 127 6.49 13.90 10.68
C GLY A 127 7.45 12.77 11.04
N ALA A 128 8.33 12.98 12.03
CA ALA A 128 9.28 11.96 12.46
C ALA A 128 8.62 10.91 13.34
N ASP A 129 9.14 9.68 13.31
CA ASP A 129 8.73 8.63 14.22
C ASP A 129 8.83 9.10 15.69
N ALA A 130 7.75 8.85 16.43
CA ALA A 130 7.61 9.26 17.83
C ALA A 130 7.19 8.08 18.72
N TRP A 131 7.29 6.84 18.26
CA TRP A 131 6.85 5.68 19.01
C TRP A 131 7.53 5.56 20.38
N ALA A 132 8.84 5.70 20.45
CA ALA A 132 9.60 5.58 21.70
C ALA A 132 9.17 6.57 22.79
N GLU A 133 8.62 7.72 22.40
CA GLU A 133 8.08 8.73 23.33
C GLU A 133 6.61 8.50 23.66
N PHE A 134 5.86 7.88 22.75
CA PHE A 134 4.44 7.61 22.89
C PHE A 134 4.16 6.31 23.65
N GLU A 135 4.95 5.27 23.43
CA GLU A 135 4.81 3.95 24.08
C GLU A 135 4.61 4.03 25.60
N PRO A 136 5.37 4.83 26.36
CA PRO A 136 5.18 4.97 27.80
C PRO A 136 3.80 5.46 28.22
N LEU A 137 3.02 6.08 27.32
CA LEU A 137 1.67 6.58 27.57
C LEU A 137 0.60 5.52 27.34
N VAL A 138 0.94 4.45 26.61
CA VAL A 138 0.03 3.38 26.20
C VAL A 138 -0.13 2.36 27.31
N GLU A 139 -1.36 1.94 27.57
CA GLU A 139 -1.70 0.84 28.45
C GLU A 139 -1.84 -0.47 27.68
N GLN A 140 -2.61 -0.43 26.57
CA GLN A 140 -2.88 -1.60 25.74
C GLN A 140 -3.15 -1.19 24.28
N VAL A 141 -2.78 -2.07 23.36
CA VAL A 141 -3.15 -1.99 21.94
C VAL A 141 -3.86 -3.26 21.55
N THR A 142 -4.99 -3.13 20.87
CA THR A 142 -5.75 -4.25 20.31
C THR A 142 -6.15 -3.96 18.87
N VAL A 143 -6.32 -5.01 18.08
CA VAL A 143 -6.79 -4.92 16.69
C VAL A 143 -7.99 -5.83 16.53
N GLU A 144 -9.01 -5.32 15.88
CA GLU A 144 -10.17 -6.11 15.47
C GLU A 144 -10.45 -5.88 13.97
N VAL A 145 -11.02 -6.89 13.32
CA VAL A 145 -11.57 -6.80 11.97
C VAL A 145 -13.08 -6.80 12.10
N VAL A 146 -13.71 -5.75 11.61
CA VAL A 146 -15.15 -5.57 11.64
C VAL A 146 -15.67 -5.75 10.21
N PRO A 147 -16.36 -6.85 9.90
CA PRO A 147 -16.93 -7.09 8.58
C PRO A 147 -18.13 -6.16 8.32
N ASP A 148 -18.49 -5.97 7.06
CA ASP A 148 -19.75 -5.34 6.71
C ASP A 148 -20.94 -6.19 7.18
N GLU A 149 -22.07 -5.55 7.48
CA GLU A 149 -23.22 -6.14 8.22
C GLU A 149 -23.76 -7.49 7.69
N ASN A 150 -23.41 -7.89 6.47
CA ASN A 150 -23.86 -9.14 5.85
C ASN A 150 -22.77 -9.99 5.24
N ALA A 151 -21.50 -9.68 5.50
CA ALA A 151 -20.37 -10.41 4.95
C ALA A 151 -19.80 -11.41 5.98
N ALA A 152 -19.26 -12.52 5.48
CA ALA A 152 -18.39 -13.36 6.31
C ALA A 152 -17.07 -12.63 6.54
N ASP A 153 -16.46 -12.86 7.71
CA ASP A 153 -15.16 -12.27 8.04
C ASP A 153 -14.10 -12.68 7.00
N PRO A 154 -13.55 -11.74 6.22
CA PRO A 154 -12.52 -12.09 5.23
C PRO A 154 -11.14 -12.27 5.85
N LEU A 155 -10.92 -11.72 7.05
CA LEU A 155 -9.64 -11.73 7.75
C LEU A 155 -9.81 -12.06 9.22
N THR A 156 -8.80 -12.67 9.81
CA THR A 156 -8.67 -12.85 11.27
C THR A 156 -7.41 -12.12 11.75
N PRO A 157 -7.53 -11.17 12.71
CA PRO A 157 -6.38 -10.49 13.25
C PRO A 157 -5.59 -11.39 14.21
N GLY A 158 -4.26 -11.33 14.10
CA GLY A 158 -3.34 -11.91 15.07
C GLY A 158 -3.04 -10.92 16.20
N GLU A 159 -2.04 -11.25 17.03
CA GLU A 159 -1.58 -10.38 18.12
C GLU A 159 -0.76 -9.21 17.57
N PRO A 160 -1.11 -7.94 17.88
CA PRO A 160 -0.30 -6.80 17.52
C PRO A 160 1.04 -6.83 18.26
N ARG A 161 2.13 -6.52 17.56
CA ARG A 161 3.49 -6.52 18.11
C ARG A 161 4.36 -5.47 17.44
N HIS A 162 5.39 -5.03 18.15
CA HIS A 162 6.49 -4.30 17.55
C HIS A 162 7.45 -5.29 16.87
N ASP A 163 7.89 -4.99 15.66
CA ASP A 163 8.73 -5.88 14.85
C ASP A 163 9.77 -5.05 14.06
N GLU A 164 10.92 -4.84 14.68
CA GLU A 164 12.00 -4.02 14.10
C GLU A 164 12.63 -4.65 12.85
N ASP A 165 12.60 -5.98 12.74
CA ASP A 165 13.21 -6.69 11.62
C ASP A 165 12.34 -6.59 10.35
N TYR A 166 11.01 -6.65 10.53
CA TYR A 166 10.07 -6.65 9.42
C TYR A 166 9.59 -5.25 9.04
N SER A 167 9.40 -4.38 10.01
CA SER A 167 8.83 -3.03 9.82
C SER A 167 9.40 -2.03 10.81
N PRO A 168 10.68 -1.64 10.65
CA PRO A 168 11.38 -0.79 11.62
C PRO A 168 10.74 0.58 11.85
N ASP A 169 9.99 1.07 10.85
CA ASP A 169 9.34 2.39 10.91
C ASP A 169 7.94 2.34 11.52
N ALA A 170 7.37 1.15 11.74
CA ALA A 170 6.04 1.01 12.32
C ALA A 170 6.10 0.92 13.84
N ALA A 171 5.19 1.62 14.52
CA ALA A 171 5.02 1.48 15.97
C ALA A 171 4.63 0.05 16.34
N MET A 172 3.68 -0.52 15.61
CA MET A 172 3.29 -1.92 15.71
C MET A 172 2.80 -2.48 14.37
N ILE A 173 2.86 -3.79 14.23
CA ILE A 173 2.24 -4.56 13.17
C ILE A 173 1.20 -5.52 13.76
N CYS A 174 0.15 -5.81 13.00
CA CYS A 174 -0.81 -6.87 13.30
C CYS A 174 -0.88 -7.81 12.09
N PRO A 175 -0.42 -9.07 12.22
CA PRO A 175 -0.60 -10.06 11.18
C PRO A 175 -2.10 -10.29 10.93
N LEU A 176 -2.46 -10.47 9.66
CA LEU A 176 -3.83 -10.75 9.24
C LEU A 176 -3.83 -12.08 8.49
N ASP A 177 -4.60 -13.04 8.97
CA ASP A 177 -4.77 -14.34 8.32
C ASP A 177 -6.05 -14.32 7.47
N PHE A 178 -5.96 -14.80 6.21
CA PHE A 178 -7.11 -14.90 5.31
C PHE A 178 -8.02 -16.07 5.70
N THR A 179 -9.32 -15.84 5.67
CA THR A 179 -10.33 -16.88 5.95
C THR A 179 -10.81 -17.61 4.70
N GLY A 180 -10.40 -17.15 3.50
CA GLY A 180 -10.91 -17.64 2.21
C GLY A 180 -12.20 -16.96 1.76
N ASN A 181 -12.72 -15.98 2.50
CA ASN A 181 -13.89 -15.21 2.13
C ASN A 181 -13.51 -13.90 1.45
N SER A 182 -14.27 -13.50 0.45
CA SER A 182 -14.22 -12.15 -0.11
C SER A 182 -15.18 -11.23 0.64
N GLY A 183 -14.82 -9.95 0.78
CA GLY A 183 -15.70 -8.98 1.41
C GLY A 183 -15.02 -7.68 1.78
N GLU A 184 -15.85 -6.73 2.17
CA GLU A 184 -15.41 -5.46 2.72
C GLU A 184 -15.38 -5.55 4.24
N SER A 185 -14.36 -4.95 4.86
CA SER A 185 -14.17 -4.93 6.29
C SER A 185 -13.45 -3.68 6.73
N GLN A 186 -13.45 -3.45 8.02
CA GLN A 186 -12.68 -2.39 8.65
C GLN A 186 -11.70 -2.99 9.64
N ILE A 187 -10.41 -2.70 9.49
CA ILE A 187 -9.42 -2.96 10.53
C ILE A 187 -9.50 -1.79 11.52
N VAL A 188 -9.67 -2.10 12.79
CA VAL A 188 -9.78 -1.11 13.86
C VAL A 188 -8.65 -1.32 14.86
N TRP A 189 -7.69 -0.42 14.85
CA TRP A 189 -6.67 -0.34 15.89
C TRP A 189 -7.22 0.45 17.07
N THR A 190 -7.26 -0.16 18.24
CA THR A 190 -7.70 0.49 19.48
C THR A 190 -6.53 0.60 20.44
N VAL A 191 -6.18 1.82 20.80
CA VAL A 191 -5.12 2.16 21.73
C VAL A 191 -5.73 2.68 23.02
N GLN A 192 -5.54 1.96 24.10
CA GLN A 192 -5.95 2.40 25.43
C GLN A 192 -4.79 3.13 26.10
N MET A 193 -5.03 4.36 26.51
CA MET A 193 -4.04 5.20 27.15
C MET A 193 -4.09 5.04 28.69
N LYS A 194 -2.95 5.20 29.37
CA LYS A 194 -2.86 5.12 30.84
C LYS A 194 -3.70 6.16 31.57
N ASN A 195 -4.03 7.29 30.92
CA ASN A 195 -4.93 8.29 31.47
C ASN A 195 -6.43 7.94 31.29
N GLY A 196 -6.72 6.82 30.64
CA GLY A 196 -8.05 6.30 30.36
C GLY A 196 -8.61 6.71 28.99
N ASP A 197 -7.93 7.52 28.21
CA ASP A 197 -8.34 7.83 26.83
C ASP A 197 -8.34 6.59 25.95
N VAL A 198 -9.19 6.59 24.94
CA VAL A 198 -9.28 5.54 23.94
C VAL A 198 -9.15 6.15 22.55
N ILE A 199 -8.19 5.65 21.78
CA ILE A 199 -7.95 6.11 20.42
C ILE A 199 -8.25 4.94 19.48
N ARG A 200 -9.15 5.16 18.50
CA ARG A 200 -9.46 4.20 17.44
C ARG A 200 -9.06 4.78 16.09
N VAL A 201 -8.17 4.07 15.41
CA VAL A 201 -7.78 4.40 14.04
C VAL A 201 -8.26 3.28 13.13
N ARG A 202 -9.07 3.63 12.13
CA ARG A 202 -9.76 2.69 11.27
C ARG A 202 -9.15 2.70 9.88
N GLN A 203 -9.16 1.53 9.23
CA GLN A 203 -8.75 1.36 7.85
C GLN A 203 -9.77 0.50 7.12
N ASN A 204 -10.33 1.00 6.03
CA ASN A 204 -11.18 0.18 5.17
C ASN A 204 -10.32 -0.76 4.34
N ILE A 205 -10.79 -1.97 4.17
CA ILE A 205 -10.18 -2.97 3.32
C ILE A 205 -11.23 -3.66 2.47
N HIS A 206 -10.82 -4.01 1.27
CA HIS A 206 -11.53 -4.94 0.42
C HIS A 206 -10.66 -6.17 0.22
N VAL A 207 -11.19 -7.35 0.54
CA VAL A 207 -10.53 -8.62 0.35
C VAL A 207 -11.19 -9.35 -0.81
N THR A 208 -10.39 -9.74 -1.79
CA THR A 208 -10.83 -10.67 -2.84
C THR A 208 -10.13 -11.99 -2.62
N ALA A 209 -10.88 -13.01 -2.24
CA ALA A 209 -10.36 -14.37 -2.20
C ALA A 209 -10.12 -14.86 -3.63
N ILE A 210 -8.96 -15.47 -3.85
CA ILE A 210 -8.62 -16.12 -5.13
C ILE A 210 -8.82 -17.61 -4.94
N ILE A 211 -9.62 -18.18 -5.80
CA ILE A 211 -9.82 -19.64 -5.86
C ILE A 211 -8.89 -20.19 -6.94
N THR A 212 -8.17 -21.25 -6.60
CA THR A 212 -7.39 -22.03 -7.58
C THR A 212 -8.26 -23.15 -8.15
N HIS A 213 -8.37 -23.20 -9.46
CA HIS A 213 -9.08 -24.24 -10.20
C HIS A 213 -8.04 -25.06 -10.94
N GLU A 214 -7.99 -26.36 -10.64
CA GLU A 214 -7.03 -27.29 -11.25
C GLU A 214 -7.73 -28.22 -12.20
N TYR A 215 -7.19 -28.40 -13.40
CA TYR A 215 -7.68 -29.29 -14.45
C TYR A 215 -6.58 -30.27 -14.85
N HIS A 216 -6.78 -31.51 -14.53
CA HIS A 216 -5.85 -32.58 -14.83
C HIS A 216 -6.37 -33.40 -16.02
N TRP A 217 -5.47 -33.72 -16.95
CA TRP A 217 -5.84 -34.46 -18.18
C TRP A 217 -6.42 -35.85 -17.90
N GLU A 218 -6.13 -36.48 -16.75
CA GLU A 218 -6.70 -37.73 -16.34
C GLU A 218 -8.22 -37.68 -16.13
N ASP A 219 -8.72 -36.51 -15.69
CA ASP A 219 -10.11 -36.31 -15.31
C ASP A 219 -10.86 -35.35 -16.24
N THR A 220 -10.14 -34.64 -17.10
CA THR A 220 -10.70 -33.59 -17.97
C THR A 220 -10.30 -33.85 -19.42
N PRO A 221 -11.27 -33.94 -20.36
CA PRO A 221 -10.95 -34.13 -21.78
C PRO A 221 -10.11 -32.94 -22.30
N MET A 222 -8.91 -33.23 -22.79
CA MET A 222 -8.01 -32.29 -23.45
C MET A 222 -6.97 -32.96 -24.33
N ASP A 223 -7.39 -34.06 -24.99
CA ASP A 223 -6.48 -34.85 -25.86
C ASP A 223 -6.25 -34.22 -27.24
N THR A 224 -7.13 -33.29 -27.64
CA THR A 224 -7.04 -32.57 -28.92
C THR A 224 -6.97 -31.04 -28.68
N VAL A 225 -6.53 -30.28 -29.70
CA VAL A 225 -6.52 -28.84 -29.63
C VAL A 225 -7.93 -28.25 -29.46
N GLU A 226 -8.92 -28.88 -30.07
CA GLU A 226 -10.33 -28.52 -29.97
C GLU A 226 -10.87 -28.73 -28.54
N ASP A 227 -10.54 -29.86 -27.90
CA ASP A 227 -10.94 -30.14 -26.52
C ASP A 227 -10.29 -29.17 -25.56
N LEU A 228 -8.99 -28.90 -25.72
CA LEU A 228 -8.28 -27.92 -24.92
C LEU A 228 -8.87 -26.50 -25.09
N GLN A 229 -9.11 -26.08 -26.35
CA GLN A 229 -9.73 -24.76 -26.59
C GLN A 229 -11.14 -24.67 -25.98
N ALA A 230 -11.93 -25.72 -26.04
CA ALA A 230 -13.25 -25.76 -25.41
C ALA A 230 -13.18 -25.62 -23.89
N LEU A 231 -12.19 -26.24 -23.25
CA LEU A 231 -11.91 -26.04 -21.81
C LEU A 231 -11.50 -24.60 -21.51
N LEU A 232 -10.61 -23.99 -22.30
CA LEU A 232 -10.19 -22.59 -22.15
C LEU A 232 -11.39 -21.65 -22.29
N ASP A 233 -12.24 -21.85 -23.30
CA ASP A 233 -13.44 -21.01 -23.50
C ASP A 233 -14.46 -21.17 -22.37
N GLN A 234 -14.63 -22.39 -21.86
CA GLN A 234 -15.53 -22.67 -20.74
C GLN A 234 -15.04 -21.98 -19.44
N THR A 235 -13.75 -22.14 -19.11
CA THR A 235 -13.16 -21.56 -17.90
C THR A 235 -13.11 -20.03 -17.98
N ALA A 236 -12.86 -19.46 -19.16
CA ALA A 236 -12.91 -18.01 -19.36
C ALA A 236 -14.29 -17.41 -19.11
N LYS A 237 -15.35 -18.20 -19.35
CA LYS A 237 -16.73 -17.78 -19.16
C LYS A 237 -17.23 -17.98 -17.71
N ASP A 238 -16.87 -19.09 -17.08
CA ASP A 238 -17.53 -19.56 -15.86
C ASP A 238 -16.72 -19.24 -14.59
N ILE A 239 -15.42 -18.99 -14.70
CA ILE A 239 -14.53 -18.72 -13.57
C ILE A 239 -14.26 -17.21 -13.46
N ALA A 240 -14.29 -16.70 -12.23
CA ALA A 240 -14.01 -15.29 -11.97
C ALA A 240 -12.63 -14.86 -12.53
N PRO A 241 -12.49 -13.66 -13.11
CA PRO A 241 -11.22 -13.21 -13.69
C PRO A 241 -10.05 -13.14 -12.71
N SER A 242 -10.34 -13.02 -11.42
CA SER A 242 -9.36 -13.00 -10.34
C SER A 242 -8.83 -14.36 -9.95
N ASP A 243 -9.56 -15.43 -10.27
CA ASP A 243 -9.18 -16.78 -9.86
C ASP A 243 -8.04 -17.33 -10.72
N LEU A 244 -7.27 -18.25 -10.15
CA LEU A 244 -6.19 -18.93 -10.82
C LEU A 244 -6.73 -20.20 -11.53
N VAL A 245 -6.23 -20.46 -12.73
CA VAL A 245 -6.59 -21.66 -13.50
C VAL A 245 -5.30 -22.38 -13.90
N TYR A 246 -5.09 -23.54 -13.30
CA TYR A 246 -3.95 -24.43 -13.58
C TYR A 246 -4.41 -25.57 -14.48
N ILE A 247 -3.68 -25.81 -15.55
CA ILE A 247 -3.99 -26.84 -16.54
C ILE A 247 -2.78 -27.77 -16.68
N TYR A 248 -2.93 -28.98 -16.20
CA TYR A 248 -1.94 -30.04 -16.29
C TYR A 248 -2.21 -30.86 -17.57
N LEU A 249 -1.33 -30.67 -18.54
CA LEU A 249 -1.53 -31.18 -19.91
C LEU A 249 -1.02 -32.60 -20.11
N PRO A 250 -1.67 -33.39 -20.98
CA PRO A 250 -1.21 -34.75 -21.36
C PRO A 250 0.05 -34.71 -22.22
N PRO A 251 0.76 -35.87 -22.32
CA PRO A 251 1.91 -36.02 -23.22
C PRO A 251 1.45 -36.26 -24.67
N VAL A 252 0.81 -35.25 -25.25
CA VAL A 252 0.29 -35.32 -26.63
C VAL A 252 0.84 -34.19 -27.49
N THR A 253 0.65 -34.32 -28.81
CA THR A 253 0.90 -33.22 -29.74
C THR A 253 -0.43 -32.62 -30.18
N TYR A 254 -0.62 -31.35 -29.82
CA TYR A 254 -1.73 -30.54 -30.32
C TYR A 254 -1.37 -29.95 -31.68
N GLU A 255 -2.26 -30.10 -32.70
CA GLU A 255 -2.06 -29.52 -34.01
C GLU A 255 -3.11 -28.44 -34.27
N GLY A 256 -2.71 -27.13 -34.20
CA GLY A 256 -3.56 -25.97 -34.38
C GLY A 256 -3.27 -24.87 -33.36
N ASP A 257 -3.96 -23.74 -33.51
CA ASP A 257 -3.74 -22.56 -32.69
C ASP A 257 -4.65 -22.56 -31.47
N LEU A 258 -4.18 -21.90 -30.41
CA LEU A 258 -4.93 -21.66 -29.18
C LEU A 258 -5.14 -20.14 -28.95
N THR A 259 -6.31 -19.81 -28.42
CA THR A 259 -6.65 -18.45 -28.01
C THR A 259 -6.92 -18.39 -26.51
N LEU A 260 -6.19 -17.52 -25.80
CA LEU A 260 -6.36 -17.33 -24.36
C LEU A 260 -7.15 -16.05 -24.11
N SER A 261 -8.30 -16.17 -23.47
CA SER A 261 -9.15 -15.03 -23.12
C SER A 261 -9.06 -14.61 -21.65
N ARG A 262 -8.23 -15.29 -20.87
CA ARG A 262 -7.84 -14.98 -19.48
C ARG A 262 -6.44 -15.49 -19.20
N SER A 263 -5.95 -15.33 -17.99
CA SER A 263 -4.67 -15.91 -17.54
C SER A 263 -4.81 -17.38 -17.20
N TYR A 264 -3.81 -18.15 -17.56
CA TYR A 264 -3.68 -19.58 -17.29
C TYR A 264 -2.25 -19.92 -16.88
N GLU A 265 -2.12 -20.98 -16.08
CA GLU A 265 -0.84 -21.64 -15.82
C GLU A 265 -0.89 -23.03 -16.47
N PHE A 266 -0.10 -23.22 -17.51
CA PHE A 266 0.00 -24.49 -18.23
C PHE A 266 1.21 -25.29 -17.75
N TYR A 267 0.99 -26.51 -17.35
CA TYR A 267 2.02 -27.45 -16.95
C TYR A 267 2.08 -28.58 -17.98
N GLY A 268 3.14 -28.60 -18.79
CA GLY A 268 3.40 -29.67 -19.73
C GLY A 268 3.82 -30.96 -19.01
N CYS A 269 3.61 -32.10 -19.67
CA CYS A 269 3.99 -33.40 -19.14
C CYS A 269 5.51 -33.56 -19.13
N THR A 270 6.08 -33.94 -17.98
CA THR A 270 7.50 -34.22 -17.78
C THR A 270 7.78 -35.61 -17.25
N ASP A 271 6.79 -36.50 -17.28
CA ASP A 271 6.91 -37.86 -16.77
C ASP A 271 8.02 -38.63 -17.50
N GLN A 272 8.85 -39.35 -16.75
CA GLN A 272 9.97 -40.11 -17.31
C GLN A 272 9.50 -41.19 -18.26
N GLY A 273 9.88 -41.02 -19.54
CA GLY A 273 9.58 -41.95 -20.61
C GLY A 273 8.27 -41.69 -21.38
N ALA A 274 7.53 -40.61 -21.01
CA ALA A 274 6.47 -40.05 -21.81
C ALA A 274 7.01 -39.03 -22.82
N ASP A 275 6.28 -38.79 -23.91
CA ASP A 275 6.54 -37.66 -24.79
C ASP A 275 6.19 -36.36 -24.05
N ARG A 276 6.87 -35.26 -24.34
CA ARG A 276 6.52 -33.97 -23.80
C ARG A 276 5.24 -33.43 -24.46
N THR A 277 4.48 -32.63 -23.73
CA THR A 277 3.38 -31.86 -24.30
C THR A 277 3.89 -30.95 -25.40
N THR A 278 3.40 -31.13 -26.64
CA THR A 278 3.83 -30.35 -27.79
C THR A 278 2.66 -29.60 -28.43
N LEU A 279 2.85 -28.32 -28.73
CA LEU A 279 1.92 -27.53 -29.54
C LEU A 279 2.54 -27.23 -30.90
N LYS A 280 1.95 -27.75 -31.97
CA LYS A 280 2.22 -27.39 -33.38
C LYS A 280 1.23 -26.31 -33.81
N GLY A 281 1.56 -25.06 -33.57
CA GLY A 281 0.68 -23.92 -33.82
C GLY A 281 1.12 -22.71 -32.99
N SER A 282 0.24 -21.76 -32.84
CA SER A 282 0.50 -20.49 -32.18
C SER A 282 -0.44 -20.28 -31.01
N ILE A 283 0.01 -19.45 -30.02
CA ILE A 283 -0.86 -18.98 -28.97
C ILE A 283 -1.11 -17.48 -29.15
N THR A 284 -2.40 -17.13 -29.25
CA THR A 284 -2.86 -15.75 -29.23
C THR A 284 -3.52 -15.45 -27.90
N MET A 285 -3.13 -14.32 -27.26
CA MET A 285 -3.70 -13.89 -25.99
C MET A 285 -4.63 -12.70 -26.23
N ASN A 286 -5.88 -12.84 -25.81
CA ASN A 286 -6.88 -11.77 -25.86
C ASN A 286 -7.15 -11.30 -24.42
N GLY A 287 -6.48 -10.25 -23.97
CA GLY A 287 -6.68 -9.77 -22.59
C GLY A 287 -6.03 -8.42 -22.35
N SER A 288 -6.37 -7.78 -21.25
CA SER A 288 -5.69 -6.57 -20.80
C SER A 288 -4.45 -6.93 -19.98
N ALA A 289 -3.41 -6.13 -20.09
CA ALA A 289 -2.21 -6.24 -19.27
C ALA A 289 -2.51 -5.84 -17.81
N SER A 290 -3.23 -6.67 -17.07
CA SER A 290 -3.45 -6.48 -15.64
C SER A 290 -2.23 -6.96 -14.85
N PHE A 291 -1.91 -6.29 -13.76
CA PHE A 291 -0.78 -6.68 -12.89
C PHE A 291 -0.90 -8.13 -12.39
N TYR A 292 -2.12 -8.60 -12.18
CA TYR A 292 -2.40 -9.93 -11.63
C TYR A 292 -2.67 -11.01 -12.69
N CYS A 293 -2.67 -10.65 -13.98
CA CYS A 293 -2.98 -11.58 -15.06
C CYS A 293 -1.70 -11.96 -15.80
N ILE A 294 -1.03 -13.00 -15.33
CA ILE A 294 0.17 -13.55 -15.98
C ILE A 294 -0.19 -14.90 -16.55
N ASN A 295 0.18 -15.16 -17.80
CA ASN A 295 0.13 -16.49 -18.38
C ASN A 295 1.47 -17.19 -18.15
N TYR A 296 1.43 -18.38 -17.59
CA TYR A 296 2.62 -19.21 -17.36
C TYR A 296 2.59 -20.43 -18.27
N PHE A 297 3.75 -20.76 -18.83
CA PHE A 297 3.98 -21.96 -19.62
C PHE A 297 5.17 -22.71 -19.04
N TYR A 298 4.91 -23.89 -18.51
CA TYR A 298 5.94 -24.74 -17.92
C TYR A 298 6.11 -26.00 -18.78
N ASP A 299 7.37 -26.31 -19.13
CA ASP A 299 7.78 -27.60 -19.71
C ASP A 299 7.05 -28.04 -21.00
N MET A 300 6.70 -27.07 -21.85
CA MET A 300 6.03 -27.32 -23.12
C MET A 300 6.98 -27.18 -24.30
N ASP A 301 6.73 -27.99 -25.36
CA ASP A 301 7.41 -27.84 -26.65
C ASP A 301 6.51 -27.15 -27.68
N PHE A 302 6.99 -26.06 -28.26
CA PHE A 302 6.30 -25.29 -29.30
C PHE A 302 7.04 -25.52 -30.62
N VAL A 303 6.29 -25.92 -31.69
CA VAL A 303 6.85 -26.25 -33.01
C VAL A 303 6.13 -25.46 -34.09
N GLY A 304 6.86 -24.61 -34.81
CA GLY A 304 6.35 -23.84 -35.94
C GLY A 304 6.64 -24.46 -37.28
N ASP A 305 6.13 -23.83 -38.35
CA ASP A 305 6.34 -24.19 -39.75
C ASP A 305 7.22 -23.16 -40.53
N GLY A 306 7.81 -22.20 -39.81
CA GLY A 306 8.64 -21.11 -40.35
C GLY A 306 7.85 -19.86 -40.75
N THR A 307 6.53 -19.86 -40.64
CA THR A 307 5.70 -18.73 -41.07
C THR A 307 5.08 -17.96 -39.90
N ASP A 308 4.82 -18.61 -38.79
CA ASP A 308 4.06 -18.11 -37.67
C ASP A 308 4.90 -17.65 -36.52
N ILE A 309 4.28 -16.97 -35.57
CA ILE A 309 4.86 -16.59 -34.28
C ILE A 309 4.31 -17.57 -33.23
N GLY A 310 5.20 -18.21 -32.47
CA GLY A 310 4.81 -19.22 -31.48
C GLY A 310 3.90 -18.64 -30.41
N ILE A 311 4.38 -17.60 -29.70
CA ILE A 311 3.57 -16.87 -28.71
C ILE A 311 3.69 -15.38 -28.96
N ILE A 312 2.54 -14.71 -29.13
CA ILE A 312 2.46 -13.24 -29.07
C ILE A 312 1.82 -12.88 -27.74
N ALA A 313 2.58 -12.13 -26.93
CA ALA A 313 2.16 -11.71 -25.61
C ALA A 313 1.84 -10.21 -25.55
N PRO A 314 0.59 -9.77 -25.78
CA PRO A 314 0.12 -8.43 -25.49
C PRO A 314 -0.21 -8.25 -24.01
N THR A 315 -0.18 -9.31 -23.23
CA THR A 315 -0.30 -9.38 -21.77
C THR A 315 0.92 -10.06 -21.18
N LYS A 316 1.06 -10.00 -19.84
CA LYS A 316 2.20 -10.64 -19.16
C LYS A 316 2.25 -12.15 -19.42
N ALA A 317 3.44 -12.66 -19.74
CA ALA A 317 3.63 -14.08 -19.98
C ALA A 317 5.04 -14.52 -19.55
N TRP A 318 5.10 -15.72 -18.97
CA TRP A 318 6.34 -16.39 -18.57
C TRP A 318 6.42 -17.76 -19.22
N ALA A 319 7.57 -18.06 -19.82
CA ALA A 319 7.91 -19.38 -20.29
C ALA A 319 9.09 -19.92 -19.45
N ILE A 320 8.94 -21.14 -18.93
CA ILE A 320 9.91 -21.78 -18.04
C ILE A 320 10.09 -23.21 -18.52
N GLY A 321 11.34 -23.60 -18.83
CA GLY A 321 11.65 -24.95 -19.29
C GLY A 321 11.01 -25.33 -20.64
N CYS A 322 10.58 -24.35 -21.43
CA CYS A 322 9.93 -24.56 -22.71
C CYS A 322 10.92 -24.64 -23.88
N SER A 323 10.50 -25.22 -25.01
CA SER A 323 11.22 -25.12 -26.28
C SER A 323 10.39 -24.42 -27.35
N PHE A 324 11.03 -23.65 -28.22
CA PHE A 324 10.46 -22.95 -29.37
C PHE A 324 11.28 -23.27 -30.60
N THR A 325 10.72 -24.05 -31.54
CA THR A 325 11.50 -24.54 -32.68
C THR A 325 10.80 -24.25 -33.99
N GLY A 326 11.53 -23.74 -34.97
CA GLY A 326 11.10 -23.61 -36.34
C GLY A 326 10.04 -22.54 -36.60
N TYR A 327 9.99 -21.48 -35.82
CA TYR A 327 9.10 -20.34 -36.01
C TYR A 327 9.74 -19.21 -36.80
N LYS A 328 8.91 -18.35 -37.37
CA LYS A 328 9.35 -17.02 -37.78
C LYS A 328 9.80 -16.21 -36.56
N THR A 329 9.05 -16.25 -35.44
CA THR A 329 9.44 -15.72 -34.13
C THR A 329 8.97 -16.68 -33.07
N GLY A 330 9.86 -17.16 -32.20
CA GLY A 330 9.50 -18.10 -31.15
C GLY A 330 8.58 -17.48 -30.12
N PHE A 331 9.04 -16.41 -29.46
CA PHE A 331 8.26 -15.71 -28.43
C PHE A 331 8.44 -14.18 -28.58
N GLN A 332 7.32 -13.47 -28.62
CA GLN A 332 7.29 -12.02 -28.84
C GLN A 332 6.48 -11.28 -27.78
N SER A 333 7.03 -10.25 -27.15
CA SER A 333 6.26 -9.25 -26.40
C SER A 333 5.65 -8.21 -27.33
N GLN A 334 4.48 -7.69 -26.99
CA GLN A 334 3.78 -6.68 -27.79
C GLN A 334 3.04 -5.68 -26.91
N GLY A 335 3.03 -4.39 -27.35
CA GLY A 335 2.24 -3.36 -26.70
C GLY A 335 2.78 -2.96 -25.33
N GLU A 336 2.03 -3.23 -24.29
CA GLU A 336 2.40 -2.89 -22.90
C GLU A 336 2.83 -4.15 -22.11
N ALA A 337 3.09 -5.24 -22.78
CA ALA A 337 3.39 -6.52 -22.15
C ALA A 337 4.84 -6.57 -21.65
N TRP A 338 4.99 -7.32 -20.59
CA TRP A 338 6.26 -7.78 -20.07
C TRP A 338 6.30 -9.29 -20.12
N ILE A 339 7.42 -9.84 -20.57
CA ILE A 339 7.63 -11.28 -20.67
C ILE A 339 8.88 -11.70 -19.90
N ASN A 340 8.87 -12.91 -19.36
CA ASN A 340 10.05 -13.58 -18.81
C ASN A 340 10.26 -14.92 -19.50
N VAL A 341 11.50 -15.28 -19.69
CA VAL A 341 11.90 -16.59 -20.23
C VAL A 341 13.11 -17.12 -19.46
N THR A 342 12.98 -18.32 -18.89
CA THR A 342 14.05 -18.98 -18.15
C THR A 342 14.12 -20.44 -18.51
N GLU A 343 15.31 -20.99 -18.56
CA GLU A 343 15.54 -22.42 -18.86
C GLU A 343 14.91 -22.87 -20.20
N CYS A 344 14.67 -21.92 -21.11
CA CYS A 344 14.03 -22.19 -22.40
C CYS A 344 15.06 -22.44 -23.50
N THR A 345 14.64 -23.21 -24.53
CA THR A 345 15.41 -23.44 -25.73
C THR A 345 14.72 -22.81 -26.94
N PHE A 346 15.44 -21.93 -27.65
CA PHE A 346 15.00 -21.35 -28.92
C PHE A 346 15.88 -21.91 -30.04
N MET A 347 15.30 -22.67 -30.96
CA MET A 347 16.07 -23.40 -31.95
C MET A 347 15.51 -23.24 -33.36
N GLU A 348 16.39 -22.98 -34.33
CA GLU A 348 16.01 -22.95 -35.76
C GLU A 348 14.88 -21.97 -36.09
N ASN A 349 14.73 -20.86 -35.34
CA ASN A 349 13.79 -19.79 -35.62
C ASN A 349 14.43 -18.70 -36.48
N GLU A 350 13.66 -17.94 -37.26
CA GLU A 350 14.15 -16.72 -37.88
C GLU A 350 14.52 -15.71 -36.78
N VAL A 351 13.63 -15.51 -35.74
CA VAL A 351 13.90 -14.79 -34.51
C VAL A 351 13.54 -15.67 -33.32
N GLY A 352 14.46 -15.88 -32.39
CA GLY A 352 14.19 -16.66 -31.18
C GLY A 352 13.25 -15.92 -30.23
N LEU A 353 13.75 -14.84 -29.61
CA LEU A 353 13.05 -14.00 -28.65
C LEU A 353 12.98 -12.56 -29.18
N HIS A 354 11.80 -11.98 -29.22
CA HIS A 354 11.56 -10.63 -29.71
C HIS A 354 10.93 -9.73 -28.64
N PHE A 355 11.67 -8.73 -28.21
CA PHE A 355 11.18 -7.67 -27.34
C PHE A 355 10.60 -6.52 -28.16
N ASN A 356 9.27 -6.35 -28.12
CA ASN A 356 8.58 -5.25 -28.78
C ASN A 356 7.44 -4.69 -27.91
N ALA A 357 7.80 -4.27 -26.69
CA ALA A 357 6.86 -3.68 -25.74
C ALA A 357 7.38 -2.35 -25.20
N THR A 358 6.48 -1.38 -25.02
CA THR A 358 6.83 -0.01 -24.63
C THR A 358 6.37 0.39 -23.23
N GLY A 359 5.56 -0.43 -22.55
CA GLY A 359 4.69 0.08 -21.53
C GLY A 359 4.95 -0.36 -20.11
N GLN A 360 5.06 -1.57 -19.75
CA GLN A 360 5.00 -1.94 -18.33
C GLN A 360 6.36 -2.22 -17.72
N SER A 361 6.54 -1.65 -16.50
CA SER A 361 7.64 -2.04 -15.64
C SER A 361 7.49 -3.48 -15.16
N ALA A 362 8.60 -4.20 -15.10
CA ALA A 362 8.67 -5.51 -14.50
C ALA A 362 9.16 -5.35 -13.07
N SER A 363 8.41 -5.85 -12.11
CA SER A 363 8.90 -6.01 -10.75
C SER A 363 9.98 -7.08 -10.65
N ASP A 364 10.04 -8.00 -11.63
CA ASP A 364 10.97 -9.11 -11.67
C ASP A 364 11.26 -9.45 -13.14
N SER A 365 12.52 -9.30 -13.54
CA SER A 365 12.99 -9.54 -14.90
C SER A 365 13.87 -10.79 -14.91
N ARG A 366 13.46 -11.84 -15.62
CA ARG A 366 14.13 -13.14 -15.62
C ARG A 366 14.38 -13.65 -17.03
N TYR A 367 15.66 -13.73 -17.43
CA TYR A 367 16.08 -14.17 -18.77
C TYR A 367 17.27 -15.11 -18.73
N HIS A 368 17.53 -15.77 -17.62
CA HIS A 368 18.70 -16.59 -17.37
C HIS A 368 18.52 -18.05 -17.85
N ASP A 369 19.63 -18.76 -18.00
CA ASP A 369 19.74 -20.21 -18.29
C ASP A 369 19.03 -20.67 -19.57
N ASN A 370 18.89 -19.80 -20.57
CA ASN A 370 18.30 -20.13 -21.85
C ASN A 370 19.33 -20.71 -22.83
N GLN A 371 18.84 -21.32 -23.90
CA GLN A 371 19.64 -21.79 -25.02
C GLN A 371 19.09 -21.22 -26.34
N PHE A 372 19.92 -20.50 -27.07
CA PHE A 372 19.60 -20.00 -28.41
C PHE A 372 20.50 -20.71 -29.41
N VAL A 373 19.93 -21.58 -30.25
CA VAL A 373 20.68 -22.50 -31.13
C VAL A 373 20.20 -22.37 -32.57
N ASN A 374 21.13 -22.05 -33.47
CA ASN A 374 20.91 -21.99 -34.94
C ASN A 374 19.73 -21.07 -35.34
N ASN A 375 19.50 -19.97 -34.65
CA ASN A 375 18.49 -18.99 -35.04
C ASN A 375 19.07 -17.98 -36.04
N GLY A 376 18.27 -17.35 -36.88
CA GLY A 376 18.70 -16.19 -37.65
C GLY A 376 19.10 -15.05 -36.70
N THR A 377 18.18 -14.62 -35.83
CA THR A 377 18.49 -13.70 -34.72
C THR A 377 18.05 -14.37 -33.42
N ALA A 378 18.95 -14.55 -32.47
CA ALA A 378 18.60 -15.16 -31.19
C ALA A 378 17.71 -14.24 -30.36
N VAL A 379 18.12 -12.99 -30.14
CA VAL A 379 17.37 -11.97 -29.40
C VAL A 379 17.26 -10.69 -30.22
N LEU A 380 16.05 -10.31 -30.57
CA LEU A 380 15.72 -9.03 -31.22
C LEU A 380 15.12 -8.05 -30.20
N MET A 381 15.73 -6.88 -30.06
CA MET A 381 15.31 -5.82 -29.16
C MET A 381 14.84 -4.60 -29.97
N GLU A 382 13.57 -4.55 -30.33
CA GLU A 382 12.96 -3.43 -31.05
C GLU A 382 12.47 -2.33 -30.10
N ASN A 383 11.77 -2.73 -29.03
CA ASN A 383 11.33 -1.86 -27.94
C ASN A 383 11.42 -2.62 -26.61
N VAL A 384 12.06 -2.02 -25.61
CA VAL A 384 12.20 -2.57 -24.25
C VAL A 384 11.88 -1.47 -23.25
N PRO A 385 10.98 -1.69 -22.28
CA PRO A 385 10.69 -0.72 -21.21
C PRO A 385 11.97 -0.40 -20.41
N THR A 386 12.12 0.87 -20.03
CA THR A 386 13.38 1.40 -19.46
C THR A 386 13.77 0.80 -18.10
N ASP A 387 12.82 0.25 -17.38
CA ASP A 387 12.98 -0.34 -16.04
C ASP A 387 13.15 -1.87 -16.06
N ILE A 388 13.10 -2.49 -17.23
CA ILE A 388 13.44 -3.92 -17.38
C ILE A 388 14.95 -4.09 -17.38
N THR A 389 15.45 -5.04 -16.58
CA THR A 389 16.85 -5.47 -16.59
C THR A 389 16.96 -6.74 -17.42
N LEU A 390 17.74 -6.69 -18.50
CA LEU A 390 18.01 -7.85 -19.36
C LEU A 390 19.33 -8.52 -18.93
N ASP A 391 19.25 -9.45 -17.99
CA ASP A 391 20.37 -10.29 -17.54
C ASP A 391 20.21 -11.71 -18.08
N PHE A 392 21.09 -12.10 -18.99
CA PHE A 392 21.14 -13.42 -19.63
C PHE A 392 22.19 -14.35 -19.00
N ALA A 393 22.39 -14.25 -17.68
CA ALA A 393 23.32 -15.13 -16.98
C ALA A 393 23.01 -16.62 -17.25
N GLY A 394 24.03 -17.43 -17.44
CA GLY A 394 23.91 -18.86 -17.73
C GLY A 394 23.36 -19.22 -19.13
N THR A 395 22.94 -18.22 -19.91
CA THR A 395 22.40 -18.44 -21.25
C THR A 395 23.48 -18.81 -22.25
N VAL A 396 23.19 -19.76 -23.13
CA VAL A 396 24.08 -20.23 -24.19
C VAL A 396 23.60 -19.73 -25.56
N PHE A 397 24.45 -19.08 -26.31
CA PHE A 397 24.24 -18.69 -27.72
C PHE A 397 25.14 -19.54 -28.59
N SER A 398 24.59 -20.27 -29.56
CA SER A 398 25.36 -21.19 -30.41
C SER A 398 24.80 -21.26 -31.82
N GLY A 399 25.65 -21.01 -32.82
CA GLY A 399 25.32 -21.16 -34.23
C GLY A 399 24.24 -20.19 -34.76
N ASN A 400 23.94 -19.11 -34.06
CA ASN A 400 23.04 -18.07 -34.55
C ASN A 400 23.72 -17.17 -35.56
N ASP A 401 22.99 -16.68 -36.58
CA ASP A 401 23.57 -15.68 -37.51
C ASP A 401 23.85 -14.35 -36.77
N THR A 402 22.98 -14.02 -35.80
CA THR A 402 23.13 -12.87 -34.91
C THR A 402 22.65 -13.24 -33.52
N ASP A 403 23.51 -13.09 -32.49
CA ASP A 403 23.11 -13.39 -31.11
C ASP A 403 22.18 -12.34 -30.53
N VAL A 404 22.46 -11.04 -30.73
CA VAL A 404 21.64 -9.92 -30.26
C VAL A 404 21.57 -8.83 -31.33
N ASP A 405 20.36 -8.52 -31.78
CA ASP A 405 20.07 -7.32 -32.59
C ASP A 405 19.36 -6.30 -31.70
N ASN A 406 20.11 -5.30 -31.21
CA ASN A 406 19.62 -4.26 -30.32
C ASN A 406 19.32 -2.98 -31.11
N GLN A 407 18.06 -2.78 -31.48
CA GLN A 407 17.60 -1.64 -32.26
C GLN A 407 17.12 -0.45 -31.39
N CYS A 408 17.00 -0.63 -30.08
CA CYS A 408 16.48 0.38 -29.15
C CYS A 408 17.51 0.93 -28.17
N ASP A 409 18.79 0.53 -28.29
CA ASP A 409 19.90 0.92 -27.42
C ASP A 409 19.68 0.60 -25.92
N HIS A 410 18.74 -0.32 -25.60
CA HIS A 410 18.49 -0.74 -24.21
C HIS A 410 19.68 -1.59 -23.71
N PRO A 411 20.15 -1.39 -22.45
CA PRO A 411 21.22 -2.20 -21.88
C PRO A 411 20.85 -3.68 -21.78
N ILE A 412 21.79 -4.55 -22.14
CA ILE A 412 21.70 -6.00 -21.96
C ILE A 412 22.98 -6.51 -21.29
N ASP A 413 22.84 -7.36 -20.29
CA ASP A 413 23.98 -8.00 -19.59
C ASP A 413 24.19 -9.42 -20.13
N LEU A 414 25.28 -9.59 -20.84
CA LEU A 414 25.79 -10.87 -21.37
C LEU A 414 27.07 -11.33 -20.65
N SER A 415 27.49 -10.67 -19.57
CA SER A 415 28.79 -10.91 -18.93
C SER A 415 28.93 -12.33 -18.38
N ASN A 416 27.85 -12.98 -18.06
CA ASN A 416 27.77 -14.36 -17.57
C ASN A 416 27.09 -15.31 -18.56
N ALA A 417 26.86 -14.89 -19.78
CA ALA A 417 26.39 -15.74 -20.88
C ALA A 417 27.55 -16.46 -21.55
N ILE A 418 27.28 -17.57 -22.23
CA ILE A 418 28.24 -18.36 -23.04
C ILE A 418 27.94 -18.02 -24.50
N LEU A 419 28.85 -17.28 -25.12
CA LEU A 419 28.77 -16.93 -26.53
C LEU A 419 29.65 -17.88 -27.31
N ASP A 420 29.19 -18.32 -28.49
CA ASP A 420 30.01 -19.14 -29.39
C ASP A 420 31.21 -18.29 -29.89
N PRO A 421 32.48 -18.76 -29.74
CA PRO A 421 33.63 -17.99 -30.14
C PRO A 421 33.80 -17.83 -31.67
N GLU A 422 32.92 -18.44 -32.48
CA GLU A 422 32.93 -18.36 -33.95
C GLU A 422 31.71 -17.65 -34.58
N GLY A 423 30.86 -16.96 -33.76
CA GLY A 423 29.74 -16.16 -34.22
C GLY A 423 30.10 -14.73 -34.60
#